data_2d07e2e5d33869aa8afbba45feafd017
#
_entry.id   2d07e2e5d33869aa8afbba45feafd017
#
_cell.length_a   1.000
_cell.length_b   1.000
_cell.length_c   1.000
_cell.angle_alpha   90.00
_cell.angle_beta   90.00
_cell.angle_gamma   90.00
#
_symmetry.space_group_name_H-M   'P 1'
#
loop_
_entity.id
_entity.type
_entity.pdbx_description
1 polymer ?
#
loop_
_entity_poly.entity_id
_entity_poly.type
_entity_poly.pdbx_seq_one_letter_code
_entity_poly.pdbx_strand_id
1 'polypeptide(L)'
;MRKLTFAIAGVIALVATSIAVAHGIDGAKTATAVSGTFAAGPSGTVTTRSCTTTDNKSITITDAKYTGTADSSNADLKGAITLRARSVINTTDGVGTVNGAYRIDVASGGDTVGAFSTVYDHGTIAGWTAGRAHTPQAKLLGNLSATFAANTGFAGGKIGGGTANGSALELGPTSCKPAKPPVEKSEARGTVSAISANSITVAQLTCAIPAAMSAGVNAKVKQGDRAEIHCTVVSGQNTLTRVEKR
;
A
#
# COMPACT_ATOMS: atom_id res chain seq x y z
N MET A 1 -63.43 7.68 -2.13
CA MET A 1 -62.17 7.62 -1.37
C MET A 1 -61.65 6.20 -1.41
N ARG A 2 -60.72 5.90 -2.35
CA ARG A 2 -60.13 4.54 -2.50
C ARG A 2 -58.80 4.56 -1.76
N LYS A 3 -58.67 3.73 -0.73
CA LYS A 3 -57.41 3.50 0.00
C LYS A 3 -56.53 2.54 -0.82
N LEU A 4 -55.43 3.04 -1.33
CA LEU A 4 -54.38 2.19 -1.93
C LEU A 4 -53.49 1.65 -0.79
N THR A 5 -53.57 0.36 -0.58
CA THR A 5 -52.66 -0.39 0.30
C THR A 5 -51.45 -0.81 -0.51
N PHE A 6 -50.29 -0.20 -0.25
CA PHE A 6 -49.02 -0.65 -0.83
C PHE A 6 -48.50 -1.85 -0.02
N ALA A 7 -48.54 -3.02 -0.64
CA ALA A 7 -47.81 -4.17 -0.12
C ALA A 7 -46.34 -4.04 -0.51
N ILE A 8 -45.47 -3.86 0.48
CA ILE A 8 -44.00 -3.90 0.32
C ILE A 8 -43.66 -5.40 0.30
N ALA A 9 -43.40 -5.93 -0.87
CA ALA A 9 -42.81 -7.25 -1.05
C ALA A 9 -41.32 -7.13 -0.72
N GLY A 10 -40.91 -7.61 0.46
CA GLY A 10 -39.52 -7.75 0.84
C GLY A 10 -38.81 -8.78 -0.03
N VAL A 11 -37.94 -8.33 -0.89
CA VAL A 11 -37.00 -9.20 -1.62
C VAL A 11 -35.91 -9.61 -0.62
N ILE A 12 -36.05 -10.80 -0.06
CA ILE A 12 -34.96 -11.48 0.65
C ILE A 12 -33.98 -11.93 -0.42
N ALA A 13 -32.91 -11.17 -0.61
CA ALA A 13 -31.76 -11.62 -1.40
C ALA A 13 -31.09 -12.76 -0.65
N LEU A 14 -31.37 -13.99 -1.07
CA LEU A 14 -30.56 -15.15 -0.70
C LEU A 14 -29.17 -14.92 -1.30
N VAL A 15 -28.22 -14.52 -0.47
CA VAL A 15 -26.81 -14.63 -0.77
C VAL A 15 -26.49 -16.12 -0.79
N ALA A 16 -26.57 -16.71 -1.97
CA ALA A 16 -26.03 -18.02 -2.22
C ALA A 16 -24.51 -17.93 -2.06
N THR A 17 -24.02 -18.29 -0.90
CA THR A 17 -22.61 -18.59 -0.70
C THR A 17 -22.30 -19.79 -1.56
N SER A 18 -21.77 -19.55 -2.75
CA SER A 18 -21.18 -20.58 -3.59
C SER A 18 -19.95 -21.12 -2.84
N ILE A 19 -20.18 -22.20 -2.09
CA ILE A 19 -19.09 -23.02 -1.60
C ILE A 19 -18.47 -23.64 -2.84
N ALA A 20 -17.34 -23.11 -3.28
CA ALA A 20 -16.54 -23.74 -4.31
C ALA A 20 -16.08 -25.08 -3.73
N VAL A 21 -16.75 -26.13 -4.08
CA VAL A 21 -16.34 -27.49 -3.78
C VAL A 21 -15.05 -27.74 -4.58
N ALA A 22 -13.92 -27.64 -3.91
CA ALA A 22 -12.65 -28.02 -4.50
C ALA A 22 -12.68 -29.53 -4.78
N HIS A 23 -12.79 -29.88 -6.05
CA HIS A 23 -12.66 -31.27 -6.49
C HIS A 23 -11.24 -31.75 -6.20
N GLY A 24 -11.11 -32.85 -5.47
CA GLY A 24 -9.83 -33.58 -5.34
C GLY A 24 -9.20 -33.55 -3.95
N ILE A 25 -9.96 -33.53 -2.88
CA ILE A 25 -9.46 -33.85 -1.54
C ILE A 25 -10.06 -35.18 -1.11
N ASP A 26 -9.34 -36.24 -1.41
CA ASP A 26 -9.68 -37.55 -0.84
C ASP A 26 -9.40 -37.49 0.67
N GLY A 27 -10.47 -37.47 1.47
CA GLY A 27 -10.37 -37.57 2.93
C GLY A 27 -11.17 -36.56 3.75
N ALA A 28 -11.30 -35.30 3.36
CA ALA A 28 -12.09 -34.33 4.12
C ALA A 28 -13.54 -34.28 3.61
N LYS A 29 -14.43 -35.00 4.23
CA LYS A 29 -15.84 -35.02 3.88
C LYS A 29 -16.63 -33.81 4.40
N THR A 30 -16.07 -33.04 5.34
CA THR A 30 -16.71 -31.87 5.95
C THR A 30 -15.67 -30.84 6.34
N ALA A 31 -16.00 -29.55 6.18
CA ALA A 31 -15.20 -28.45 6.72
C ALA A 31 -15.37 -28.44 8.25
N THR A 32 -14.25 -28.47 8.98
CA THR A 32 -14.24 -28.40 10.44
C THR A 32 -13.89 -26.97 10.87
N ALA A 33 -14.69 -26.41 11.77
CA ALA A 33 -14.38 -25.12 12.36
C ALA A 33 -13.14 -25.26 13.25
N VAL A 34 -12.16 -24.37 13.04
CA VAL A 34 -10.94 -24.30 13.85
C VAL A 34 -10.73 -22.88 14.38
N SER A 35 -10.16 -22.78 15.55
CA SER A 35 -9.79 -21.51 16.14
C SER A 35 -8.50 -21.64 16.93
N GLY A 36 -7.75 -20.58 17.01
CA GLY A 36 -6.51 -20.51 17.80
C GLY A 36 -6.19 -19.10 18.23
N THR A 37 -5.28 -18.99 19.17
CA THR A 37 -4.71 -17.74 19.63
C THR A 37 -3.23 -17.72 19.35
N PHE A 38 -2.62 -16.54 19.23
CA PHE A 38 -1.18 -16.41 19.09
C PHE A 38 -0.67 -15.09 19.68
N ALA A 39 0.61 -15.11 20.05
CA ALA A 39 1.37 -13.92 20.39
C ALA A 39 2.79 -14.09 19.84
N ALA A 40 3.37 -13.02 19.32
CA ALA A 40 4.70 -13.07 18.75
C ALA A 40 5.40 -11.71 18.87
N GLY A 41 6.61 -11.70 19.41
CA GLY A 41 7.48 -10.55 19.52
C GLY A 41 8.55 -10.48 18.40
N PRO A 42 9.18 -9.33 18.19
CA PRO A 42 10.23 -9.15 17.19
C PRO A 42 11.37 -10.13 17.39
N SER A 43 11.87 -10.70 16.30
CA SER A 43 13.00 -11.62 16.28
C SER A 43 13.98 -11.22 15.18
N GLY A 44 15.10 -10.68 15.59
CA GLY A 44 16.12 -10.16 14.67
C GLY A 44 15.89 -8.68 14.31
N THR A 45 16.42 -8.27 13.17
CA THR A 45 16.40 -6.88 12.72
C THR A 45 15.01 -6.45 12.26
N VAL A 46 14.53 -5.34 12.79
CA VAL A 46 13.36 -4.61 12.31
C VAL A 46 13.85 -3.52 11.35
N THR A 47 13.48 -3.62 10.08
CA THR A 47 13.86 -2.63 9.08
C THR A 47 12.71 -1.66 8.88
N THR A 48 12.95 -0.39 9.16
CA THR A 48 11.94 0.66 9.05
C THR A 48 12.40 1.74 8.09
N ARG A 49 11.50 2.23 7.26
CA ARG A 49 11.68 3.41 6.41
C ARG A 49 10.42 4.26 6.46
N SER A 50 10.59 5.57 6.42
CA SER A 50 9.48 6.52 6.45
C SER A 50 9.57 7.48 5.28
N CYS A 51 8.42 7.99 4.87
CA CYS A 51 8.30 9.04 3.87
C CYS A 51 7.11 9.94 4.18
N THR A 52 7.14 11.15 3.64
CA THR A 52 6.01 12.07 3.67
C THR A 52 5.40 12.14 2.28
N THR A 53 4.08 12.08 2.21
CA THR A 53 3.33 12.19 0.95
C THR A 53 3.10 13.66 0.57
N THR A 54 2.58 13.92 -0.63
CA THR A 54 2.26 15.27 -1.12
C THR A 54 1.28 16.03 -0.26
N ASP A 55 0.37 15.32 0.39
CA ASP A 55 -0.64 15.85 1.30
C ASP A 55 -0.18 15.87 2.76
N ASN A 56 1.14 15.86 2.98
CA ASN A 56 1.80 15.91 4.29
C ASN A 56 1.44 14.75 5.24
N LYS A 57 1.06 13.59 4.70
CA LYS A 57 0.86 12.39 5.50
C LYS A 57 2.18 11.65 5.70
N SER A 58 2.44 11.19 6.91
CA SER A 58 3.62 10.39 7.23
C SER A 58 3.31 8.91 7.06
N ILE A 59 4.05 8.23 6.20
CA ILE A 59 3.94 6.78 5.97
C ILE A 59 5.18 6.11 6.54
N THR A 60 4.95 5.08 7.37
CA THR A 60 6.02 4.21 7.87
C THR A 60 5.84 2.81 7.31
N ILE A 61 6.89 2.28 6.72
CA ILE A 61 6.95 0.92 6.20
C ILE A 61 7.94 0.15 7.04
N THR A 62 7.49 -0.98 7.60
CA THR A 62 8.35 -1.83 8.43
C THR A 62 8.30 -3.26 7.91
N ASP A 63 9.46 -3.86 7.73
CA ASP A 63 9.65 -5.26 7.40
C ASP A 63 10.33 -5.94 8.61
N ALA A 64 9.70 -6.97 9.19
CA ALA A 64 10.22 -7.65 10.36
C ALA A 64 9.83 -9.12 10.42
N LYS A 65 10.63 -9.88 11.19
CA LYS A 65 10.33 -11.23 11.62
C LYS A 65 9.88 -11.19 13.09
N TYR A 66 8.88 -11.99 13.41
CA TYR A 66 8.35 -12.16 14.76
C TYR A 66 8.32 -13.64 15.09
N THR A 67 8.58 -13.98 16.35
CA THR A 67 8.52 -15.35 16.87
C THR A 67 7.73 -15.39 18.16
N GLY A 68 7.05 -16.50 18.40
CA GLY A 68 6.23 -16.65 19.60
C GLY A 68 5.54 -18.00 19.66
N THR A 69 4.33 -18.01 20.19
CA THR A 69 3.54 -19.22 20.37
C THR A 69 2.15 -19.07 19.77
N ALA A 70 1.65 -20.16 19.20
CA ALA A 70 0.26 -20.34 18.84
C ALA A 70 -0.33 -21.44 19.71
N ASP A 71 -1.57 -21.23 20.17
CA ASP A 71 -2.31 -22.20 20.99
C ASP A 71 -3.71 -22.42 20.45
N SER A 72 -4.13 -23.70 20.43
CA SER A 72 -5.41 -24.13 19.90
C SER A 72 -5.76 -25.52 20.43
N SER A 73 -7.04 -25.84 20.44
CA SER A 73 -7.49 -27.21 20.57
C SER A 73 -7.21 -28.08 19.34
N ASN A 74 -7.02 -27.43 18.19
CA ASN A 74 -6.59 -28.10 16.95
C ASN A 74 -5.06 -28.18 16.93
N ALA A 75 -4.54 -29.42 16.88
CA ALA A 75 -3.09 -29.67 16.90
C ALA A 75 -2.33 -28.95 15.77
N ASP A 76 -2.93 -28.77 14.60
CA ASP A 76 -2.30 -28.09 13.46
C ASP A 76 -2.12 -26.57 13.66
N LEU A 77 -2.77 -26.00 14.66
CA LEU A 77 -2.65 -24.57 15.02
C LEU A 77 -1.94 -24.36 16.37
N LYS A 78 -1.26 -25.39 16.89
CA LYS A 78 -0.57 -25.34 18.17
C LYS A 78 0.92 -25.60 18.01
N GLY A 79 1.75 -24.64 18.48
CA GLY A 79 3.20 -24.77 18.43
C GLY A 79 3.93 -23.44 18.43
N ALA A 80 5.22 -23.50 18.14
CA ALA A 80 6.01 -22.29 17.93
C ALA A 80 5.60 -21.60 16.63
N ILE A 81 5.30 -20.30 16.69
CA ILE A 81 4.93 -19.53 15.51
C ILE A 81 6.06 -18.58 15.09
N THR A 82 6.30 -18.54 13.80
CA THR A 82 7.14 -17.53 13.14
C THR A 82 6.29 -16.76 12.15
N LEU A 83 6.32 -15.43 12.24
CA LEU A 83 5.68 -14.56 11.27
C LEU A 83 6.74 -13.69 10.57
N ARG A 84 6.54 -13.47 9.29
CA ARG A 84 7.25 -12.41 8.55
C ARG A 84 6.19 -11.44 8.08
N ALA A 85 6.29 -10.19 8.51
CA ALA A 85 5.27 -9.21 8.22
C ALA A 85 5.89 -7.93 7.67
N ARG A 86 5.15 -7.33 6.74
CA ARG A 86 5.35 -5.99 6.26
C ARG A 86 4.15 -5.15 6.64
N SER A 87 4.41 -4.08 7.38
CA SER A 87 3.41 -3.07 7.66
C SER A 87 3.65 -1.83 6.80
N VAL A 88 2.57 -1.22 6.33
CA VAL A 88 2.55 0.08 5.68
C VAL A 88 1.49 0.90 6.39
N ILE A 89 1.93 1.81 7.24
CA ILE A 89 1.06 2.55 8.14
C ILE A 89 1.18 4.05 7.86
N ASN A 90 0.06 4.68 7.61
CA ASN A 90 -0.07 6.12 7.68
C ASN A 90 -0.14 6.49 9.16
N THR A 91 0.96 6.98 9.70
CA THR A 91 1.08 7.31 11.11
C THR A 91 0.39 8.62 11.49
N THR A 92 0.06 9.44 10.50
CA THR A 92 -0.74 10.66 10.72
C THR A 92 -2.20 10.30 11.02
N ASP A 93 -2.76 9.35 10.28
CA ASP A 93 -4.17 8.98 10.37
C ASP A 93 -4.38 7.70 11.20
N GLY A 94 -3.31 7.00 11.59
CA GLY A 94 -3.39 5.78 12.40
C GLY A 94 -3.92 4.56 11.64
N VAL A 95 -3.88 4.55 10.31
CA VAL A 95 -4.44 3.48 9.46
C VAL A 95 -3.43 2.90 8.50
N GLY A 96 -3.65 1.67 8.05
CA GLY A 96 -2.70 1.04 7.14
C GLY A 96 -3.01 -0.42 6.84
N THR A 97 -1.97 -1.16 6.48
CA THR A 97 -2.04 -2.60 6.25
C THR A 97 -0.89 -3.31 6.93
N VAL A 98 -1.15 -4.55 7.36
CA VAL A 98 -0.12 -5.48 7.81
C VAL A 98 -0.34 -6.80 7.08
N ASN A 99 0.61 -7.14 6.21
CA ASN A 99 0.53 -8.33 5.37
C ASN A 99 1.74 -9.22 5.65
N GLY A 100 1.58 -10.51 5.49
CA GLY A 100 2.71 -11.40 5.73
C GLY A 100 2.41 -12.86 5.55
N ALA A 101 3.37 -13.66 6.04
CA ALA A 101 3.27 -15.10 6.07
C ALA A 101 3.59 -15.62 7.48
N TYR A 102 3.05 -16.76 7.83
CA TYR A 102 3.36 -17.45 9.06
C TYR A 102 3.68 -18.92 8.84
N ARG A 103 4.41 -19.46 9.79
CA ARG A 103 4.68 -20.87 9.97
C ARG A 103 4.46 -21.23 11.43
N ILE A 104 3.74 -22.29 11.69
CA ILE A 104 3.59 -22.90 13.00
C ILE A 104 4.31 -24.24 12.96
N ASP A 105 5.34 -24.40 13.78
CA ASP A 105 6.04 -25.68 13.97
C ASP A 105 5.18 -26.54 14.90
N VAL A 106 4.50 -27.53 14.32
CA VAL A 106 3.53 -28.36 15.04
C VAL A 106 4.23 -29.43 15.88
N ALA A 107 3.82 -29.57 17.14
CA ALA A 107 4.45 -30.49 18.07
C ALA A 107 4.45 -31.96 17.60
N SER A 108 3.48 -32.38 16.80
CA SER A 108 3.40 -33.72 16.19
C SER A 108 4.36 -33.90 14.99
N GLY A 109 5.15 -32.90 14.65
CA GLY A 109 6.05 -32.86 13.51
C GLY A 109 5.37 -32.26 12.28
N GLY A 110 6.12 -31.48 11.52
CA GLY A 110 5.68 -30.77 10.32
C GLY A 110 5.23 -29.33 10.59
N ASP A 111 4.70 -28.68 9.56
CA ASP A 111 4.43 -27.26 9.59
C ASP A 111 3.04 -26.91 9.10
N THR A 112 2.36 -26.05 9.81
CA THR A 112 1.23 -25.27 9.28
C THR A 112 1.75 -23.95 8.75
N VAL A 113 1.50 -23.67 7.48
CA VAL A 113 1.98 -22.47 6.81
C VAL A 113 0.84 -21.70 6.17
N GLY A 114 0.94 -20.37 6.17
CA GLY A 114 -0.06 -19.53 5.54
C GLY A 114 0.42 -18.10 5.31
N ALA A 115 -0.43 -17.36 4.65
CA ALA A 115 -0.28 -15.93 4.46
C ALA A 115 -1.47 -15.22 5.10
N PHE A 116 -1.29 -13.95 5.43
CA PHE A 116 -2.36 -13.10 5.94
C PHE A 116 -2.32 -11.73 5.30
N SER A 117 -3.50 -11.14 5.21
CA SER A 117 -3.70 -9.78 4.75
C SER A 117 -4.70 -9.09 5.67
N THR A 118 -4.28 -7.99 6.28
CA THR A 118 -5.06 -7.30 7.29
C THR A 118 -5.04 -5.80 7.08
N VAL A 119 -6.11 -5.15 7.52
CA VAL A 119 -6.18 -3.71 7.72
C VAL A 119 -5.68 -3.39 9.13
N TYR A 120 -4.89 -2.35 9.23
CA TYR A 120 -4.44 -1.77 10.50
C TYR A 120 -5.27 -0.53 10.82
N ASP A 121 -5.79 -0.47 12.02
CA ASP A 121 -6.55 0.64 12.56
C ASP A 121 -6.13 0.88 14.01
N HIS A 122 -5.40 1.98 14.25
CA HIS A 122 -5.01 2.46 15.59
C HIS A 122 -4.48 1.37 16.53
N GLY A 123 -3.55 0.54 16.05
CA GLY A 123 -2.95 -0.52 16.86
C GLY A 123 -3.64 -1.88 16.76
N THR A 124 -4.76 -1.98 16.07
CA THR A 124 -5.48 -3.23 15.86
C THR A 124 -5.37 -3.65 14.40
N ILE A 125 -5.24 -4.94 14.16
CA ILE A 125 -5.33 -5.52 12.82
C ILE A 125 -6.50 -6.50 12.74
N ALA A 126 -7.18 -6.48 11.59
CA ALA A 126 -8.23 -7.43 11.27
C ALA A 126 -8.23 -7.76 9.78
N GLY A 127 -8.45 -9.01 9.43
CA GLY A 127 -8.47 -9.44 8.04
C GLY A 127 -8.56 -10.95 7.91
N TRP A 128 -7.88 -11.48 6.90
CA TRP A 128 -7.98 -12.88 6.48
C TRP A 128 -6.64 -13.57 6.49
N THR A 129 -6.67 -14.86 6.76
CA THR A 129 -5.56 -15.76 6.55
C THR A 129 -5.97 -16.93 5.67
N ALA A 130 -5.06 -17.36 4.82
CA ALA A 130 -5.20 -18.55 4.00
C ALA A 130 -3.90 -19.36 4.08
N GLY A 131 -4.03 -20.67 4.19
CA GLY A 131 -2.86 -21.53 4.35
C GLY A 131 -3.14 -22.99 4.14
N ARG A 132 -2.20 -23.78 4.61
CA ARG A 132 -2.25 -25.24 4.61
C ARG A 132 -1.82 -25.74 5.98
N ALA A 133 -2.69 -26.52 6.61
CA ALA A 133 -2.38 -27.20 7.86
C ALA A 133 -1.31 -28.29 7.62
N HIS A 134 -0.68 -28.72 8.73
CA HIS A 134 0.33 -29.77 8.73
C HIS A 134 -0.16 -31.05 8.06
N THR A 135 -1.40 -31.45 8.32
CA THR A 135 -1.98 -32.61 7.62
C THR A 135 -2.00 -32.32 6.13
N PRO A 136 -1.24 -33.09 5.32
CA PRO A 136 -1.16 -32.84 3.88
C PRO A 136 -2.57 -32.81 3.31
N GLN A 137 -2.90 -31.77 2.57
CA GLN A 137 -4.19 -31.53 1.90
C GLN A 137 -5.23 -30.76 2.72
N ALA A 138 -5.08 -30.54 4.02
CA ALA A 138 -5.99 -29.66 4.75
C ALA A 138 -5.71 -28.20 4.38
N LYS A 139 -6.70 -27.52 3.81
CA LYS A 139 -6.64 -26.07 3.58
C LYS A 139 -7.16 -25.34 4.81
N LEU A 140 -6.45 -24.28 5.17
CA LEU A 140 -6.84 -23.38 6.23
C LEU A 140 -7.31 -22.08 5.61
N LEU A 141 -8.49 -21.63 5.98
CA LEU A 141 -9.02 -20.33 5.64
C LEU A 141 -9.75 -19.76 6.85
N GLY A 142 -9.44 -18.54 7.24
CA GLY A 142 -10.05 -17.97 8.43
C GLY A 142 -9.82 -16.49 8.57
N ASN A 143 -10.48 -15.91 9.55
CA ASN A 143 -10.24 -14.56 10.00
C ASN A 143 -8.96 -14.52 10.82
N LEU A 144 -8.26 -13.37 10.77
CA LEU A 144 -7.12 -13.09 11.62
C LEU A 144 -7.31 -11.70 12.24
N SER A 145 -7.10 -11.61 13.54
CA SER A 145 -7.06 -10.33 14.25
C SER A 145 -6.00 -10.36 15.35
N ALA A 146 -5.45 -9.18 15.67
CA ALA A 146 -4.50 -9.00 16.79
C ALA A 146 -4.38 -7.52 17.14
N THR A 147 -3.82 -7.21 18.29
CA THR A 147 -3.15 -5.93 18.52
C THR A 147 -1.77 -6.01 17.90
N PHE A 148 -1.34 -4.98 17.20
CA PHE A 148 -0.06 -4.94 16.48
C PHE A 148 0.66 -3.61 16.67
N ALA A 149 1.95 -3.71 16.99
CA ALA A 149 2.88 -2.61 16.83
C ALA A 149 4.20 -3.18 16.29
N ALA A 150 4.82 -2.49 15.33
CA ALA A 150 5.97 -3.01 14.60
C ALA A 150 7.17 -3.34 15.51
N ASN A 151 7.35 -2.60 16.60
CA ASN A 151 8.44 -2.76 17.57
C ASN A 151 8.14 -3.74 18.72
N THR A 152 6.89 -4.12 18.95
CA THR A 152 6.48 -5.07 19.99
C THR A 152 5.84 -6.35 19.46
N GLY A 153 5.40 -6.34 18.20
CA GLY A 153 4.83 -7.48 17.51
C GLY A 153 3.33 -7.62 17.64
N PHE A 154 2.87 -8.85 17.74
CA PHE A 154 1.46 -9.25 17.76
C PHE A 154 1.07 -9.71 19.17
N ALA A 155 0.02 -9.14 19.73
CA ALA A 155 -0.53 -9.52 21.02
C ALA A 155 -2.02 -9.83 20.91
N GLY A 156 -2.51 -10.80 21.70
CA GLY A 156 -3.91 -11.22 21.72
C GLY A 156 -4.42 -11.68 20.35
N GLY A 157 -3.53 -12.24 19.53
CA GLY A 157 -3.85 -12.70 18.20
C GLY A 157 -4.88 -13.82 18.19
N LYS A 158 -5.77 -13.83 17.19
CA LYS A 158 -6.81 -14.85 16.99
C LYS A 158 -6.81 -15.27 15.53
N ILE A 159 -6.94 -16.57 15.30
CA ILE A 159 -7.15 -17.19 14.00
C ILE A 159 -8.47 -17.95 14.05
N GLY A 160 -9.36 -17.72 13.09
CA GLY A 160 -10.69 -18.32 13.09
C GLY A 160 -11.61 -17.76 14.19
N GLY A 161 -12.82 -18.28 14.28
CA GLY A 161 -13.75 -18.03 15.37
C GLY A 161 -14.14 -16.57 15.59
N GLY A 162 -14.86 -15.99 14.69
CA GLY A 162 -15.40 -14.63 14.85
C GLY A 162 -15.57 -13.90 13.53
N THR A 163 -16.38 -12.88 13.56
CA THR A 163 -16.44 -11.93 12.45
C THR A 163 -15.22 -11.04 12.53
N ALA A 164 -14.41 -10.99 11.46
CA ALA A 164 -13.46 -9.91 11.31
C ALA A 164 -14.24 -8.60 11.33
N ASN A 165 -13.98 -7.76 12.32
CA ASN A 165 -14.47 -6.39 12.30
C ASN A 165 -13.68 -5.57 11.26
N GLY A 166 -13.67 -6.05 10.03
CA GLY A 166 -13.05 -5.38 8.92
C GLY A 166 -14.02 -4.36 8.35
N SER A 167 -14.03 -3.17 8.88
CA SER A 167 -14.51 -2.04 8.09
C SER A 167 -13.57 -1.87 6.92
N ALA A 168 -14.11 -1.70 5.71
CA ALA A 168 -13.30 -1.23 4.59
C ALA A 168 -12.81 0.18 4.97
N LEU A 169 -11.53 0.31 5.27
CA LEU A 169 -10.91 1.59 5.50
C LEU A 169 -10.43 2.11 4.14
N GLU A 170 -10.82 3.30 3.79
CA GLU A 170 -10.18 4.03 2.70
C GLU A 170 -8.75 4.35 3.14
N LEU A 171 -7.80 3.62 2.59
CA LEU A 171 -6.40 3.88 2.85
C LEU A 171 -5.98 5.06 1.97
N GLY A 172 -5.52 6.11 2.58
CA GLY A 172 -4.79 7.17 1.91
C GLY A 172 -3.56 6.63 1.15
N PRO A 173 -2.72 7.48 0.57
CA PRO A 173 -1.58 7.04 -0.21
C PRO A 173 -0.68 6.11 0.61
N THR A 174 -0.43 4.91 0.08
CA THR A 174 0.33 3.84 0.73
C THR A 174 1.70 3.61 0.09
N SER A 175 2.19 4.54 -0.73
CA SER A 175 3.47 4.43 -1.39
C SER A 175 4.42 5.57 -1.01
N CYS A 176 5.67 5.23 -0.76
CA CYS A 176 6.76 6.19 -0.57
C CYS A 176 7.31 6.73 -1.90
N LYS A 177 6.48 6.99 -2.88
CA LYS A 177 6.92 7.80 -4.02
C LYS A 177 6.95 9.24 -3.53
N PRO A 178 8.14 9.88 -3.43
CA PRO A 178 8.19 11.31 -3.14
C PRO A 178 7.37 12.01 -4.21
N ALA A 179 6.58 12.98 -3.79
CA ALA A 179 5.95 13.88 -4.74
C ALA A 179 7.04 14.44 -5.63
N LYS A 180 6.89 14.27 -6.91
CA LYS A 180 7.67 15.09 -7.84
C LYS A 180 7.18 16.52 -7.60
N PRO A 181 8.04 17.44 -7.13
CA PRO A 181 7.60 18.81 -6.92
C PRO A 181 6.91 19.29 -8.20
N PRO A 182 5.80 20.03 -8.10
CA PRO A 182 5.16 20.57 -9.28
C PRO A 182 6.21 21.36 -10.05
N VAL A 183 6.52 20.90 -11.24
CA VAL A 183 7.44 21.62 -12.12
C VAL A 183 6.60 22.75 -12.71
N GLU A 184 6.73 23.93 -12.13
CA GLU A 184 6.14 25.12 -12.76
C GLU A 184 6.76 25.29 -14.14
N LYS A 185 5.92 25.23 -15.16
CA LYS A 185 6.31 25.41 -16.55
C LYS A 185 5.86 26.79 -17.00
N SER A 186 6.77 27.52 -17.62
CA SER A 186 6.49 28.79 -18.25
C SER A 186 6.76 28.68 -19.75
N GLU A 187 5.89 29.23 -20.54
CA GLU A 187 6.00 29.23 -22.00
C GLU A 187 5.74 30.65 -22.55
N ALA A 188 6.53 31.06 -23.51
CA ALA A 188 6.31 32.32 -24.21
C ALA A 188 6.59 32.20 -25.72
N ARG A 189 5.74 32.85 -26.49
CA ARG A 189 5.89 33.01 -27.95
C ARG A 189 5.97 34.47 -28.31
N GLY A 190 6.92 34.82 -29.14
CA GLY A 190 7.05 36.20 -29.60
C GLY A 190 8.41 36.50 -30.19
N THR A 191 8.73 37.80 -30.28
CA THR A 191 10.04 38.24 -30.72
C THR A 191 11.05 38.10 -29.60
N VAL A 192 12.24 37.57 -29.90
CA VAL A 192 13.38 37.54 -28.99
C VAL A 192 13.84 38.97 -28.73
N SER A 193 13.51 39.49 -27.55
CA SER A 193 13.87 40.88 -27.19
C SER A 193 15.33 40.99 -26.70
N ALA A 194 15.84 39.93 -26.06
CA ALA A 194 17.22 39.83 -25.62
C ALA A 194 17.71 38.38 -25.66
N ILE A 195 18.97 38.19 -25.98
CA ILE A 195 19.65 36.90 -25.89
C ILE A 195 21.12 37.12 -25.54
N SER A 196 21.64 36.28 -24.64
CA SER A 196 23.04 36.25 -24.24
C SER A 196 23.52 34.80 -24.11
N ALA A 197 24.76 34.59 -23.71
CA ALA A 197 25.26 33.25 -23.43
C ALA A 197 24.46 32.52 -22.33
N ASN A 198 23.87 33.27 -21.38
CA ASN A 198 23.28 32.73 -20.15
C ASN A 198 21.77 32.95 -20.01
N SER A 199 21.15 33.72 -20.94
CA SER A 199 19.73 34.06 -20.85
C SER A 199 19.09 34.35 -22.20
N ILE A 200 17.78 34.10 -22.30
CA ILE A 200 16.94 34.48 -23.44
C ILE A 200 15.63 35.09 -22.93
N THR A 201 15.19 36.17 -23.58
CA THR A 201 13.92 36.83 -23.27
C THR A 201 13.02 36.82 -24.49
N VAL A 202 11.81 36.30 -24.36
CA VAL A 202 10.76 36.24 -25.36
C VAL A 202 9.45 36.71 -24.73
N ALA A 203 8.77 37.70 -25.32
CA ALA A 203 7.48 38.19 -24.83
C ALA A 203 7.46 38.44 -23.30
N GLN A 204 8.49 39.10 -22.76
CA GLN A 204 8.71 39.42 -21.34
C GLN A 204 9.07 38.22 -20.44
N LEU A 205 9.02 36.97 -20.89
CA LEU A 205 9.54 35.84 -20.16
C LEU A 205 11.06 35.74 -20.37
N THR A 206 11.82 35.86 -19.27
CA THR A 206 13.26 35.64 -19.26
C THR A 206 13.58 34.29 -18.66
N CYS A 207 14.36 33.46 -19.37
CA CYS A 207 14.83 32.17 -18.89
C CYS A 207 16.35 32.08 -18.92
N ALA A 208 16.94 31.55 -17.86
CA ALA A 208 18.37 31.24 -17.85
C ALA A 208 18.66 30.10 -18.86
N ILE A 209 19.72 30.22 -19.61
CA ILE A 209 20.16 29.18 -20.55
C ILE A 209 21.18 28.29 -19.81
N PRO A 210 20.93 26.99 -19.63
CA PRO A 210 21.94 26.09 -19.12
C PRO A 210 23.20 26.07 -19.96
N ALA A 211 24.38 26.01 -19.35
CA ALA A 211 25.65 26.04 -20.07
C ALA A 211 25.72 25.01 -21.22
N ALA A 212 25.18 23.80 -20.97
CA ALA A 212 25.13 22.72 -21.97
C ALA A 212 24.27 23.07 -23.24
N MET A 213 23.34 24.02 -23.11
CA MET A 213 22.44 24.43 -24.20
C MET A 213 22.88 25.71 -24.90
N SER A 214 23.78 26.50 -24.28
CA SER A 214 24.11 27.85 -24.70
C SER A 214 24.58 27.93 -26.16
N ALA A 215 25.52 27.08 -26.56
CA ALA A 215 26.02 27.05 -27.95
C ALA A 215 24.93 26.75 -28.96
N GLY A 216 24.07 25.76 -28.67
CA GLY A 216 22.97 25.36 -29.56
C GLY A 216 21.87 26.42 -29.66
N VAL A 217 21.54 27.08 -28.53
CA VAL A 217 20.54 28.17 -28.53
C VAL A 217 21.02 29.36 -29.33
N ASN A 218 22.25 29.83 -29.11
CA ASN A 218 22.82 30.98 -29.81
C ASN A 218 23.05 30.73 -31.30
N ALA A 219 23.25 29.47 -31.72
CA ALA A 219 23.32 29.11 -33.13
C ALA A 219 21.94 29.09 -33.79
N LYS A 220 20.88 28.77 -33.04
CA LYS A 220 19.54 28.56 -33.55
C LYS A 220 18.70 29.84 -33.61
N VAL A 221 18.86 30.74 -32.65
CA VAL A 221 17.99 31.89 -32.44
C VAL A 221 18.82 33.14 -32.15
N LYS A 222 18.42 34.28 -32.73
CA LYS A 222 19.06 35.59 -32.55
C LYS A 222 18.05 36.63 -32.08
N GLN A 223 18.52 37.70 -31.51
CA GLN A 223 17.69 38.86 -31.20
C GLN A 223 16.94 39.34 -32.46
N GLY A 224 15.66 39.60 -32.31
CA GLY A 224 14.77 39.98 -33.42
C GLY A 224 14.05 38.79 -34.10
N ASP A 225 14.52 37.56 -33.90
CA ASP A 225 13.83 36.36 -34.41
C ASP A 225 12.50 36.12 -33.68
N ARG A 226 11.55 35.50 -34.37
CA ARG A 226 10.36 34.95 -33.71
C ARG A 226 10.70 33.57 -33.13
N ALA A 227 10.41 33.36 -31.86
CA ALA A 227 10.70 32.12 -31.18
C ALA A 227 9.62 31.76 -30.18
N GLU A 228 9.62 30.48 -29.81
CA GLU A 228 8.87 29.89 -28.71
C GLU A 228 9.87 29.32 -27.74
N ILE A 229 9.73 29.66 -26.44
CA ILE A 229 10.57 29.15 -25.37
C ILE A 229 9.72 28.44 -24.34
N HIS A 230 10.25 27.32 -23.84
CA HIS A 230 9.70 26.57 -22.71
C HIS A 230 10.72 26.58 -21.59
N CYS A 231 10.28 26.94 -20.40
CA CYS A 231 11.13 27.03 -19.23
C CYS A 231 10.52 26.29 -18.04
N THR A 232 11.35 25.88 -17.12
CA THR A 232 10.93 25.30 -15.84
C THR A 232 11.51 26.11 -14.71
N VAL A 233 10.79 26.22 -13.59
CA VAL A 233 11.31 26.89 -12.41
C VAL A 233 12.25 25.91 -11.67
N VAL A 234 13.51 26.30 -11.56
CA VAL A 234 14.53 25.58 -10.79
C VAL A 234 15.08 26.55 -9.76
N SER A 235 14.93 26.21 -8.48
CA SER A 235 15.36 27.08 -7.38
C SER A 235 14.85 28.53 -7.48
N GLY A 236 13.59 28.71 -7.90
CA GLY A 236 12.97 30.02 -8.05
C GLY A 236 13.34 30.78 -9.34
N GLN A 237 14.14 30.19 -10.22
CA GLN A 237 14.55 30.82 -11.49
C GLN A 237 13.99 30.04 -12.69
N ASN A 238 13.43 30.77 -13.67
CA ASN A 238 13.05 30.18 -14.95
C ASN A 238 14.29 29.69 -15.69
N THR A 239 14.38 28.39 -15.95
CA THR A 239 15.48 27.75 -16.66
C THR A 239 14.98 27.19 -17.98
N LEU A 240 15.63 27.54 -19.09
CA LEU A 240 15.25 27.11 -20.43
C LEU A 240 15.37 25.60 -20.58
N THR A 241 14.33 24.97 -21.11
CA THR A 241 14.30 23.54 -21.45
C THR A 241 14.22 23.30 -22.96
N ARG A 242 13.63 24.24 -23.71
CA ARG A 242 13.46 24.13 -25.15
C ARG A 242 13.34 25.51 -25.77
N VAL A 243 13.88 25.65 -26.96
CA VAL A 243 13.68 26.81 -27.84
C VAL A 243 13.39 26.39 -29.28
N GLU A 244 12.39 26.98 -29.89
CA GLU A 244 12.02 26.77 -31.27
C GLU A 244 11.99 28.11 -32.01
N LYS A 245 12.68 28.19 -33.15
CA LYS A 245 12.53 29.29 -34.09
C LYS A 245 11.24 29.11 -34.88
N ARG A 246 10.45 30.17 -35.01
CA ARG A 246 9.16 30.18 -35.71
C ARG A 246 9.24 31.02 -37.01
#